data_52a9fc5870755802cc12dec71c956263
#
_entry.id   52a9fc5870755802cc12dec71c956263
#
_cell.length_a   1.000
_cell.length_b   1.000
_cell.length_c   1.000
_cell.angle_alpha   90.00
_cell.angle_beta   90.00
_cell.angle_gamma   90.00
#
_symmetry.space_group_name_H-M   'P 1'
#
loop_
_entity.id
_entity.type
_entity.pdbx_description
1 polymer ?
#
loop_
_entity_poly.entity_id
_entity_poly.type
_entity_poly.pdbx_seq_one_letter_code
_entity_poly.pdbx_strand_id
1 'polypeptide(L)'
;SNVGKPGDTDAQRQFIDAGIWRYHPTRKAFEIFARGLSNPWGFDFNDYGQGCATCCVIPHLFHVVQGGTYHKQARPHVNPYIYDDIKTIRDHTHLSAHGGARFYLADVFPAEYRDRLFMCNIHEHAVLTDVLEPKGSSFIGHHGDDFLPTNDLGWVGFSVCLLYTSDAADD
;
A
#
# COMPACT_ATOMS: atom_id res chain seq x y z
N SER A 1 -9.52 11.33 -10.90
CA SER A 1 -9.03 10.77 -12.18
C SER A 1 -10.05 9.81 -12.77
N ASN A 2 -10.06 9.68 -14.09
CA ASN A 2 -10.83 8.66 -14.80
C ASN A 2 -9.91 7.48 -15.14
N VAL A 3 -10.29 6.28 -14.73
CA VAL A 3 -9.49 5.07 -14.89
C VAL A 3 -10.25 4.01 -15.69
N GLY A 4 -9.53 3.19 -16.44
CA GLY A 4 -10.10 2.15 -17.27
C GLY A 4 -9.01 1.27 -17.89
N LYS A 5 -9.41 0.32 -18.73
CA LYS A 5 -8.46 -0.52 -19.45
C LYS A 5 -7.82 0.25 -20.63
N PRO A 6 -6.66 -0.17 -21.11
CA PRO A 6 -6.06 0.40 -22.31
C PRO A 6 -7.01 0.36 -23.49
N GLY A 7 -7.18 1.51 -24.18
CA GLY A 7 -8.09 1.67 -25.33
C GLY A 7 -9.51 2.12 -24.98
N ASP A 8 -9.87 2.22 -23.70
CA ASP A 8 -11.18 2.77 -23.32
C ASP A 8 -11.30 4.26 -23.70
N THR A 9 -12.46 4.62 -24.22
CA THR A 9 -12.84 6.03 -24.38
C THR A 9 -13.16 6.67 -23.03
N ASP A 10 -13.21 8.00 -22.98
CA ASP A 10 -13.55 8.72 -21.74
C ASP A 10 -14.93 8.32 -21.17
N ALA A 11 -15.88 8.00 -22.04
CA ALA A 11 -17.22 7.54 -21.63
C ALA A 11 -17.22 6.14 -21.01
N GLN A 12 -16.21 5.33 -21.26
CA GLN A 12 -16.06 3.97 -20.73
C GLN A 12 -15.25 3.94 -19.43
N ARG A 13 -14.55 5.03 -19.13
CA ARG A 13 -13.72 5.14 -17.93
C ARG A 13 -14.56 5.42 -16.71
N GLN A 14 -14.11 4.93 -15.57
CA GLN A 14 -14.76 5.13 -14.28
C GLN A 14 -14.03 6.23 -13.50
N PHE A 15 -14.79 7.14 -12.90
CA PHE A 15 -14.20 8.12 -11.99
C PHE A 15 -13.75 7.47 -10.69
N ILE A 16 -12.51 7.76 -10.28
CA ILE A 16 -11.94 7.41 -8.99
C ILE A 16 -11.29 8.65 -8.35
N ASP A 17 -11.68 8.95 -7.13
CA ASP A 17 -11.10 10.05 -6.35
C ASP A 17 -10.17 9.47 -5.28
N ALA A 18 -9.05 8.91 -5.69
CA ALA A 18 -8.14 8.03 -4.98
C ALA A 18 -8.68 6.60 -4.77
N GLY A 19 -7.78 5.66 -4.64
CA GLY A 19 -8.07 4.24 -4.45
C GLY A 19 -7.09 3.33 -5.16
N ILE A 20 -7.40 2.06 -5.12
CA ILE A 20 -6.62 1.00 -5.76
C ILE A 20 -7.45 0.43 -6.90
N TRP A 21 -6.83 0.25 -8.05
CA TRP A 21 -7.41 -0.45 -9.19
C TRP A 21 -6.44 -1.51 -9.70
N ARG A 22 -6.97 -2.51 -10.39
CA ARG A 22 -6.17 -3.57 -10.99
C ARG A 22 -6.57 -3.85 -12.43
N TYR A 23 -5.61 -4.30 -13.20
CA TYR A 23 -5.78 -4.70 -14.58
C TYR A 23 -5.15 -6.07 -14.83
N HIS A 24 -5.92 -6.98 -15.40
CA HIS A 24 -5.43 -8.28 -15.80
C HIS A 24 -5.05 -8.27 -17.28
N PRO A 25 -3.78 -8.33 -17.66
CA PRO A 25 -3.33 -8.08 -19.04
C PRO A 25 -3.82 -9.14 -20.01
N THR A 26 -3.82 -10.42 -19.63
CA THR A 26 -4.26 -11.52 -20.50
C THR A 26 -5.77 -11.49 -20.73
N ARG A 27 -6.55 -11.35 -19.65
CA ARG A 27 -8.03 -11.27 -19.75
C ARG A 27 -8.53 -9.90 -20.16
N LYS A 28 -7.65 -8.90 -20.22
CA LYS A 28 -7.98 -7.48 -20.49
C LYS A 28 -9.12 -6.97 -19.60
N ALA A 29 -9.15 -7.44 -18.35
CA ALA A 29 -10.16 -7.07 -17.37
C ALA A 29 -9.62 -5.97 -16.46
N PHE A 30 -10.40 -4.91 -16.32
CA PHE A 30 -10.12 -3.78 -15.43
C PHE A 30 -11.19 -3.73 -14.34
N GLU A 31 -10.78 -3.45 -13.11
CA GLU A 31 -11.70 -3.20 -12.01
C GLU A 31 -11.10 -2.22 -10.98
N ILE A 32 -11.96 -1.49 -10.31
CA ILE A 32 -11.60 -0.73 -9.13
C ILE A 32 -11.63 -1.69 -7.95
N PHE A 33 -10.48 -1.91 -7.32
CA PHE A 33 -10.32 -2.83 -6.20
C PHE A 33 -10.85 -2.22 -4.90
N ALA A 34 -10.49 -0.96 -4.63
CA ALA A 34 -10.93 -0.22 -3.44
C ALA A 34 -10.99 1.27 -3.73
N ARG A 35 -11.83 2.01 -2.99
CA ARG A 35 -12.02 3.45 -3.15
C ARG A 35 -11.58 4.21 -1.90
N GLY A 36 -11.21 5.47 -2.07
CA GLY A 36 -10.75 6.32 -0.98
C GLY A 36 -9.25 6.23 -0.78
N LEU A 37 -8.79 6.24 0.46
CA LEU A 37 -7.40 6.45 0.85
C LEU A 37 -6.93 7.90 0.60
N SER A 38 -5.82 8.30 1.20
CA SER A 38 -5.30 9.66 1.09
C SER A 38 -3.97 9.66 0.35
N ASN A 39 -4.03 9.79 -0.97
CA ASN A 39 -2.86 9.75 -1.84
C ASN A 39 -2.05 8.44 -1.67
N PRO A 40 -2.62 7.28 -2.03
CA PRO A 40 -1.94 6.01 -1.89
C PRO A 40 -0.75 5.95 -2.87
N TRP A 41 0.44 5.63 -2.32
CA TRP A 41 1.68 5.54 -3.08
C TRP A 41 2.31 4.15 -3.05
N GLY A 42 1.76 3.25 -2.25
CA GLY A 42 2.19 1.87 -2.18
C GLY A 42 1.05 0.92 -1.89
N PHE A 43 1.11 -0.26 -2.50
CA PHE A 43 0.17 -1.34 -2.24
C PHE A 43 0.84 -2.67 -2.52
N ASP A 44 0.71 -3.62 -1.60
CA ASP A 44 1.24 -4.96 -1.78
C ASP A 44 0.38 -5.99 -1.04
N PHE A 45 0.55 -7.26 -1.40
CA PHE A 45 -0.10 -8.40 -0.76
C PHE A 45 0.92 -9.23 0.02
N ASN A 46 0.52 -9.70 1.20
CA ASN A 46 1.28 -10.73 1.90
C ASN A 46 1.04 -12.12 1.31
N ASP A 47 1.72 -13.15 1.85
CA ASP A 47 1.60 -14.54 1.38
C ASP A 47 0.18 -15.11 1.47
N TYR A 48 -0.68 -14.51 2.28
CA TYR A 48 -2.08 -14.93 2.47
C TYR A 48 -3.05 -14.14 1.58
N GLY A 49 -2.55 -13.28 0.69
CA GLY A 49 -3.37 -12.44 -0.18
C GLY A 49 -4.05 -11.28 0.55
N GLN A 50 -3.61 -10.92 1.75
CA GLN A 50 -4.09 -9.75 2.47
C GLN A 50 -3.37 -8.51 1.93
N GLY A 51 -4.13 -7.54 1.44
CA GLY A 51 -3.58 -6.33 0.83
C GLY A 51 -3.36 -5.22 1.85
N CYS A 52 -2.20 -4.57 1.82
CA CYS A 52 -1.95 -3.37 2.59
C CYS A 52 -1.51 -2.21 1.70
N ALA A 53 -2.02 -1.03 2.01
CA ALA A 53 -1.66 0.20 1.31
C ALA A 53 -0.98 1.18 2.26
N THR A 54 0.02 1.88 1.73
CA THR A 54 0.59 3.05 2.37
C THR A 54 0.13 4.31 1.65
N CYS A 55 -0.22 5.33 2.43
CA CYS A 55 -0.58 6.64 1.93
C CYS A 55 0.55 7.64 2.17
N CYS A 56 0.73 8.56 1.23
CA CYS A 56 1.71 9.63 1.35
C CYS A 56 1.48 10.47 2.61
N VAL A 57 0.22 10.73 2.93
CA VAL A 57 -0.19 11.54 4.09
C VAL A 57 -0.65 10.67 5.27
N ILE A 58 -0.83 11.31 6.42
CA ILE A 58 -1.26 10.65 7.67
C ILE A 58 -2.79 10.61 7.75
N PRO A 59 -3.40 9.47 8.11
CA PRO A 59 -2.79 8.19 8.47
C PRO A 59 -2.24 7.45 7.24
N HIS A 60 -1.13 6.73 7.41
CA HIS A 60 -0.39 6.15 6.29
C HIS A 60 -0.77 4.70 5.96
N LEU A 61 -1.26 3.90 6.92
CA LEU A 61 -1.38 2.45 6.79
C LEU A 61 -2.83 1.96 6.82
N PHE A 62 -3.19 1.15 5.82
CA PHE A 62 -4.53 0.59 5.68
C PHE A 62 -4.48 -0.88 5.25
N HIS A 63 -5.31 -1.72 5.87
CA HIS A 63 -5.62 -3.06 5.36
C HIS A 63 -6.72 -2.92 4.29
N VAL A 64 -6.41 -3.31 3.06
CA VAL A 64 -7.27 -3.04 1.90
C VAL A 64 -7.95 -4.30 1.41
N VAL A 65 -9.28 -4.30 1.48
CA VAL A 65 -10.13 -5.39 0.98
C VAL A 65 -10.86 -4.98 -0.30
N GLN A 66 -11.14 -5.95 -1.16
CA GLN A 66 -11.88 -5.70 -2.39
C GLN A 66 -13.27 -5.13 -2.11
N GLY A 67 -13.63 -4.06 -2.82
CA GLY A 67 -14.90 -3.36 -2.64
C GLY A 67 -14.92 -2.39 -1.46
N GLY A 68 -13.85 -2.32 -0.67
CA GLY A 68 -13.75 -1.41 0.47
C GLY A 68 -13.77 0.06 0.07
N THR A 69 -14.35 0.88 0.96
CA THR A 69 -14.30 2.35 0.88
C THR A 69 -13.60 2.88 2.12
N TYR A 70 -12.56 3.67 1.90
CA TYR A 70 -11.60 4.05 2.91
C TYR A 70 -11.64 5.53 3.23
N HIS A 71 -11.35 5.86 4.48
CA HIS A 71 -11.23 7.24 4.93
C HIS A 71 -10.26 8.03 4.06
N LYS A 72 -10.66 9.28 3.74
CA LYS A 72 -9.87 10.27 3.03
C LYS A 72 -9.65 11.48 3.89
N GLN A 73 -8.45 12.05 3.82
CA GLN A 73 -8.13 13.26 4.55
C GLN A 73 -8.84 14.50 3.97
N ALA A 74 -8.98 14.55 2.66
CA ALA A 74 -9.59 15.68 1.96
C ALA A 74 -10.77 15.22 1.09
N ARG A 75 -11.87 15.96 1.19
CA ARG A 75 -13.15 15.78 0.49
C ARG A 75 -13.96 14.56 0.97
N PRO A 76 -15.27 14.70 1.14
CA PRO A 76 -16.16 13.57 1.39
C PRO A 76 -16.20 12.65 0.17
N HIS A 77 -16.57 11.38 0.39
CA HIS A 77 -16.81 10.46 -0.70
C HIS A 77 -17.92 10.92 -1.63
N VAL A 78 -17.78 10.57 -2.92
CA VAL A 78 -18.78 10.90 -3.94
C VAL A 78 -20.09 10.14 -3.72
N ASN A 79 -20.04 8.98 -3.05
CA ASN A 79 -21.24 8.19 -2.74
C ASN A 79 -21.68 8.42 -1.29
N PRO A 80 -22.79 9.15 -1.05
CA PRO A 80 -23.31 9.41 0.29
C PRO A 80 -24.03 8.23 0.93
N TYR A 81 -24.24 7.13 0.23
CA TYR A 81 -25.01 5.96 0.68
C TYR A 81 -24.13 4.78 1.10
N ILE A 82 -22.93 5.05 1.54
CA ILE A 82 -22.04 4.02 2.09
C ILE A 82 -22.09 4.04 3.61
N TYR A 83 -21.73 2.90 4.21
CA TYR A 83 -21.45 2.84 5.64
C TYR A 83 -20.21 3.69 5.97
N ASP A 84 -19.90 3.80 7.25
CA ASP A 84 -18.69 4.48 7.70
C ASP A 84 -17.46 3.97 6.95
N ASP A 85 -16.60 4.90 6.55
CA ASP A 85 -15.35 4.58 5.88
C ASP A 85 -14.47 3.69 6.74
N ILE A 86 -13.82 2.72 6.11
CA ILE A 86 -12.82 1.87 6.76
C ILE A 86 -11.64 2.75 7.16
N LYS A 87 -11.24 2.64 8.41
CA LYS A 87 -10.18 3.49 8.99
C LYS A 87 -8.82 2.82 8.89
N THR A 88 -7.81 3.59 9.20
CA THR A 88 -6.42 3.12 9.32
C THR A 88 -6.29 2.01 10.37
N ILE A 89 -5.32 1.15 10.15
CA ILE A 89 -4.96 0.09 11.10
C ILE A 89 -3.75 0.44 11.97
N ARG A 90 -3.10 1.58 11.72
CA ARG A 90 -1.92 2.01 12.49
C ARG A 90 -2.26 2.38 13.93
N ASP A 91 -1.38 2.08 14.86
CA ASP A 91 -1.44 2.55 16.25
C ASP A 91 -0.41 3.66 16.57
N HIS A 92 0.43 4.02 15.61
CA HIS A 92 1.52 4.99 15.73
C HIS A 92 1.42 6.07 14.65
N THR A 93 2.34 7.02 14.64
CA THR A 93 2.39 8.11 13.67
C THR A 93 3.82 8.36 13.23
N HIS A 94 4.04 8.32 11.92
CA HIS A 94 5.24 8.83 11.26
C HIS A 94 5.02 10.25 10.74
N LEU A 95 6.08 10.94 10.38
CA LEU A 95 5.96 12.11 9.52
C LEU A 95 5.45 11.69 8.14
N SER A 96 4.71 12.53 7.45
CA SER A 96 4.51 12.32 6.01
C SER A 96 5.82 12.73 5.28
N ALA A 97 6.18 12.24 4.09
CA ALA A 97 5.33 11.47 3.22
C ALA A 97 5.88 10.06 3.05
N HIS A 98 4.98 9.08 3.01
CA HIS A 98 5.34 7.70 2.76
C HIS A 98 5.27 7.40 1.26
N GLY A 99 6.21 6.55 0.78
CA GLY A 99 6.27 6.11 -0.61
C GLY A 99 6.63 4.64 -0.71
N GLY A 100 5.92 3.92 -1.58
CA GLY A 100 6.04 2.48 -1.71
C GLY A 100 5.38 1.72 -0.56
N ALA A 101 5.12 0.45 -0.81
CA ALA A 101 4.72 -0.55 0.19
C ALA A 101 5.17 -1.91 -0.34
N ARG A 102 5.97 -2.64 0.43
CA ARG A 102 6.39 -3.98 0.06
C ARG A 102 6.45 -4.86 1.29
N PHE A 103 5.78 -5.99 1.23
CA PHE A 103 6.01 -7.08 2.17
C PHE A 103 7.34 -7.75 1.86
N TYR A 104 8.13 -7.98 2.89
CA TYR A 104 9.29 -8.84 2.75
C TYR A 104 8.86 -10.29 2.95
N LEU A 105 8.88 -11.07 1.86
CA LEU A 105 8.39 -12.45 1.82
C LEU A 105 9.50 -13.47 1.52
N ALA A 106 10.76 -13.02 1.49
CA ALA A 106 11.93 -13.88 1.32
C ALA A 106 12.53 -14.29 2.67
N ASP A 107 13.60 -15.06 2.64
CA ASP A 107 14.31 -15.62 3.80
C ASP A 107 15.79 -15.24 3.86
N VAL A 108 16.20 -14.24 3.05
CA VAL A 108 17.57 -13.73 3.02
C VAL A 108 17.88 -12.82 4.22
N PHE A 109 16.94 -11.97 4.60
CA PHE A 109 17.06 -11.17 5.82
C PHE A 109 16.74 -12.03 7.05
N PRO A 110 17.17 -11.60 8.25
CA PRO A 110 16.79 -12.25 9.49
C PRO A 110 15.28 -12.47 9.60
N ALA A 111 14.89 -13.57 10.27
CA ALA A 111 13.51 -14.04 10.29
C ALA A 111 12.51 -13.01 10.86
N GLU A 112 12.98 -12.10 11.73
CA GLU A 112 12.16 -11.02 12.29
C GLU A 112 11.66 -10.00 11.27
N TYR A 113 12.26 -9.94 10.06
CA TYR A 113 11.81 -9.06 8.99
C TYR A 113 10.75 -9.70 8.09
N ARG A 114 10.57 -11.00 8.18
CA ARG A 114 9.54 -11.68 7.38
C ARG A 114 8.15 -11.18 7.75
N ASP A 115 7.33 -10.98 6.71
CA ASP A 115 5.97 -10.43 6.80
C ASP A 115 5.86 -8.98 7.31
N ARG A 116 6.98 -8.29 7.54
CA ARG A 116 6.94 -6.84 7.77
C ARG A 116 6.65 -6.10 6.49
N LEU A 117 5.93 -5.00 6.62
CA LEU A 117 5.68 -4.05 5.52
C LEU A 117 6.76 -2.97 5.54
N PHE A 118 7.47 -2.84 4.42
CA PHE A 118 8.51 -1.83 4.22
C PHE A 118 7.99 -0.66 3.42
N MET A 119 8.41 0.54 3.76
CA MET A 119 8.07 1.78 3.06
C MET A 119 9.18 2.81 3.20
N CYS A 120 9.33 3.68 2.19
CA CYS A 120 10.21 4.84 2.32
C CYS A 120 9.48 6.00 2.99
N ASN A 121 10.21 6.82 3.74
CA ASN A 121 9.71 8.07 4.28
C ASN A 121 10.64 9.22 3.91
N ILE A 122 10.11 10.20 3.17
CA ILE A 122 10.87 11.32 2.65
C ILE A 122 11.34 12.26 3.76
N HIS A 123 10.48 12.52 4.75
CA HIS A 123 10.77 13.51 5.80
C HIS A 123 11.54 12.90 6.99
N GLU A 124 11.46 11.61 7.18
CA GLU A 124 12.26 10.89 8.17
C GLU A 124 13.57 10.37 7.60
N HIS A 125 13.75 10.49 6.28
CA HIS A 125 14.97 10.09 5.57
C HIS A 125 15.33 8.63 5.84
N ALA A 126 14.34 7.75 5.81
CA ALA A 126 14.50 6.37 6.20
C ALA A 126 13.66 5.41 5.34
N VAL A 127 14.08 4.16 5.31
CA VAL A 127 13.21 3.03 5.02
C VAL A 127 12.65 2.55 6.35
N LEU A 128 11.35 2.67 6.52
CA LEU A 128 10.62 2.29 7.73
C LEU A 128 10.04 0.90 7.58
N THR A 129 9.73 0.25 8.70
CA THR A 129 8.99 -1.01 8.72
C THR A 129 7.79 -0.92 9.64
N ASP A 130 6.69 -1.57 9.23
CA ASP A 130 5.53 -1.82 10.08
C ASP A 130 5.34 -3.32 10.30
N VAL A 131 5.00 -3.68 11.53
CA VAL A 131 4.64 -5.03 11.94
C VAL A 131 3.14 -5.13 12.02
N LEU A 132 2.55 -6.14 11.36
CA LEU A 132 1.12 -6.34 11.33
C LEU A 132 0.70 -7.42 12.33
N GLU A 133 0.07 -7.03 13.42
CA GLU A 133 -0.52 -7.95 14.39
C GLU A 133 -1.95 -8.29 13.98
N PRO A 134 -2.30 -9.59 13.81
CA PRO A 134 -3.67 -9.98 13.48
C PRO A 134 -4.68 -9.57 14.55
N LYS A 135 -5.79 -8.94 14.14
CA LYS A 135 -6.90 -8.56 15.00
C LYS A 135 -8.24 -8.81 14.35
N GLY A 136 -8.92 -9.87 14.73
CA GLY A 136 -10.16 -10.29 14.10
C GLY A 136 -9.97 -10.62 12.64
N SER A 137 -10.70 -9.94 11.75
CA SER A 137 -10.56 -10.06 10.30
C SER A 137 -9.58 -9.04 9.68
N SER A 138 -8.82 -8.34 10.49
CA SER A 138 -7.89 -7.29 10.06
C SER A 138 -6.60 -7.36 10.87
N PHE A 139 -5.89 -6.22 10.97
CA PHE A 139 -4.61 -6.09 11.67
C PHE A 139 -4.58 -4.81 12.52
N ILE A 140 -3.65 -4.78 13.47
CA ILE A 140 -3.07 -3.55 14.02
C ILE A 140 -1.68 -3.42 13.43
N GLY A 141 -1.34 -2.26 12.91
CA GLY A 141 0.00 -1.95 12.42
C GLY A 141 0.79 -1.19 13.47
N HIS A 142 1.86 -1.82 13.95
CA HIS A 142 2.80 -1.26 14.92
C HIS A 142 4.04 -0.74 14.19
N HIS A 143 4.62 0.33 14.69
CA HIS A 143 5.93 0.76 14.21
C HIS A 143 6.98 -0.32 14.49
N GLY A 144 7.68 -0.74 13.43
CA GLY A 144 8.85 -1.59 13.54
C GLY A 144 10.14 -0.78 13.67
N ASP A 145 11.27 -1.42 13.47
CA ASP A 145 12.55 -0.72 13.44
C ASP A 145 12.69 0.15 12.18
N ASP A 146 13.38 1.28 12.31
CA ASP A 146 13.85 2.05 11.16
C ASP A 146 14.95 1.22 10.46
N PHE A 147 14.55 0.53 9.40
CA PHE A 147 15.42 -0.45 8.74
C PHE A 147 16.67 0.18 8.15
N LEU A 148 16.52 1.35 7.53
CA LEU A 148 17.62 2.06 6.91
C LEU A 148 17.46 3.56 7.09
N PRO A 149 17.92 4.13 8.21
CA PRO A 149 18.02 5.57 8.35
C PRO A 149 19.13 6.11 7.44
N THR A 150 18.86 7.23 6.77
CA THR A 150 19.81 7.86 5.86
C THR A 150 19.89 9.36 6.13
N ASN A 151 20.94 10.00 5.62
CA ASN A 151 21.05 11.46 5.61
C ASN A 151 20.61 12.06 4.27
N ASP A 152 20.04 11.27 3.38
CA ASP A 152 19.67 11.68 2.04
C ASP A 152 18.20 12.11 1.99
N LEU A 153 17.97 13.25 1.35
CA LEU A 153 16.64 13.79 1.09
C LEU A 153 16.12 13.22 -0.23
N GLY A 154 15.01 12.56 -0.22
CA GLY A 154 14.34 12.20 -1.48
C GLY A 154 14.08 10.73 -1.73
N TRP A 155 14.06 9.92 -0.71
CA TRP A 155 13.60 8.54 -0.81
C TRP A 155 12.09 8.49 -1.10
N VAL A 156 11.73 8.27 -2.36
CA VAL A 156 10.33 8.34 -2.81
C VAL A 156 9.73 6.98 -3.10
N GLY A 157 10.54 6.00 -3.49
CA GLY A 157 10.04 4.70 -3.90
C GLY A 157 10.87 3.56 -3.33
N PHE A 158 10.20 2.51 -2.93
CA PHE A 158 10.82 1.29 -2.43
C PHE A 158 10.29 0.09 -3.20
N SER A 159 11.19 -0.76 -3.65
CA SER A 159 10.86 -2.04 -4.26
C SER A 159 11.79 -3.11 -3.71
N VAL A 160 11.21 -4.17 -3.18
CA VAL A 160 11.94 -5.40 -2.83
C VAL A 160 11.68 -6.40 -3.95
N CYS A 161 12.76 -6.86 -4.59
CA CYS A 161 12.66 -7.88 -5.61
C CYS A 161 12.90 -9.26 -4.98
N LEU A 162 11.90 -10.11 -5.01
CA LEU A 162 12.00 -11.49 -4.53
C LEU A 162 12.77 -12.40 -5.49
N LEU A 163 12.89 -12.01 -6.76
CA LEU A 163 13.55 -12.81 -7.81
C LEU A 163 15.08 -12.83 -7.69
N TYR A 164 15.68 -11.88 -6.99
CA TYR A 164 17.14 -11.86 -6.80
C TYR A 164 17.61 -12.73 -5.63
N THR A 165 16.73 -13.44 -4.97
CA THR A 165 17.07 -14.17 -3.75
C THR A 165 17.25 -15.67 -3.96
N SER A 166 16.91 -16.23 -5.14
CA SER A 166 17.01 -17.67 -5.30
C SER A 166 17.87 -18.16 -6.47
N ASP A 167 17.87 -17.55 -7.64
CA ASP A 167 18.47 -18.23 -8.81
C ASP A 167 19.31 -17.36 -9.76
N ALA A 168 19.56 -16.13 -9.45
CA ALA A 168 20.38 -15.27 -10.34
C ALA A 168 21.89 -15.51 -10.21
N ALA A 169 22.33 -16.42 -9.38
CA ALA A 169 23.74 -16.75 -9.15
C ALA A 169 24.18 -18.09 -9.78
N ASP A 170 23.26 -18.85 -10.36
CA ASP A 170 23.53 -20.19 -10.90
C ASP A 170 23.45 -20.29 -12.43
N ASP A 171 23.37 -19.17 -13.17
CA ASP A 171 23.47 -19.14 -14.64
C ASP A 171 24.75 -18.41 -15.12
#